data_8fdc39e64cd642809ee898dba454ab03
#
_entry.id   8fdc39e64cd642809ee898dba454ab03
#
_cell.length_a   1.000
_cell.length_b   1.000
_cell.length_c   1.000
_cell.angle_alpha   90.00
_cell.angle_beta   90.00
_cell.angle_gamma   90.00
#
_symmetry.space_group_name_H-M   'P 1'
#
loop_
_entity.id
_entity.type
_entity.pdbx_description
1 polymer ?
#
loop_
_entity_poly.entity_id
_entity_poly.type
_entity_poly.pdbx_seq_one_letter_code
_entity_poly.pdbx_strand_id
1 'polypeptide(L)'
;MKIIQVVGASNAGKTTFIKRLIGALSADGPVGVVKHLGHHGFFIEPGKDTTAYYESDAAISCGIDEEKSVFIMQETDLNAALEILCNAGVRYAILEGFKTRVFPRIVIGDIECENTVLRNPSVDDLLAALDRFEDFYTMEGLVRELKRDCDISHAGAVLTFNGIVREWTGEERTDHLEFDESLDDLAERVQREIESVPGVLGARVYHRKGRLYAGEDITYVAILAEHGQEAFAAAASAIDRLKRGLHGV
;
A
#
# COMPACT_ATOMS: atom_id res chain seq x y z
N MET A 1 -1.81 -2.75 -3.42
CA MET A 1 -0.55 -3.52 -3.23
C MET A 1 -0.74 -4.53 -2.13
N LYS A 2 -0.49 -5.82 -2.37
CA LYS A 2 -0.64 -6.89 -1.38
C LYS A 2 0.60 -6.99 -0.49
N ILE A 3 0.45 -7.02 0.84
CA ILE A 3 1.55 -7.18 1.80
C ILE A 3 1.69 -8.63 2.20
N ILE A 4 2.84 -9.24 1.99
CA ILE A 4 3.16 -10.63 2.33
C ILE A 4 4.33 -10.65 3.31
N GLN A 5 4.05 -10.81 4.60
CA GLN A 5 5.12 -10.90 5.59
C GLN A 5 5.64 -12.33 5.72
N VAL A 6 6.98 -12.50 5.71
CA VAL A 6 7.65 -13.79 5.90
C VAL A 6 8.53 -13.73 7.13
N VAL A 7 8.23 -14.56 8.12
CA VAL A 7 8.98 -14.66 9.37
C VAL A 7 9.52 -16.08 9.59
N GLY A 8 10.49 -16.21 10.46
CA GLY A 8 11.12 -17.51 10.80
C GLY A 8 12.45 -17.30 11.51
N ALA A 9 13.02 -18.35 12.02
CA ALA A 9 14.35 -18.33 12.63
C ALA A 9 15.46 -17.97 11.61
N SER A 10 16.61 -17.58 12.10
CA SER A 10 17.80 -17.44 11.22
C SER A 10 18.08 -18.77 10.54
N ASN A 11 18.46 -18.74 9.27
CA ASN A 11 18.76 -19.92 8.45
C ASN A 11 17.60 -20.91 8.23
N ALA A 12 16.37 -20.56 8.53
CA ALA A 12 15.19 -21.41 8.30
C ALA A 12 14.78 -21.53 6.81
N GLY A 13 15.53 -20.95 5.88
CA GLY A 13 15.22 -21.04 4.44
C GLY A 13 14.35 -19.90 3.89
N LYS A 14 14.05 -18.85 4.69
CA LYS A 14 13.25 -17.69 4.27
C LYS A 14 13.67 -17.09 2.94
N THR A 15 14.95 -16.77 2.79
CA THR A 15 15.48 -16.14 1.57
C THR A 15 15.30 -17.04 0.34
N THR A 16 15.45 -18.36 0.50
CA THR A 16 15.21 -19.32 -0.58
C THR A 16 13.75 -19.37 -0.98
N PHE A 17 12.84 -19.37 0.01
CA PHE A 17 11.41 -19.30 -0.22
C PHE A 17 11.02 -17.99 -0.93
N ILE A 18 11.49 -16.84 -0.42
CA ILE A 18 11.23 -15.51 -0.99
C ILE A 18 11.68 -15.42 -2.45
N LYS A 19 12.86 -15.94 -2.80
CA LYS A 19 13.35 -15.94 -4.19
C LYS A 19 12.41 -16.71 -5.14
N ARG A 20 11.89 -17.86 -4.71
CA ARG A 20 10.90 -18.62 -5.50
C ARG A 20 9.58 -17.85 -5.62
N LEU A 21 9.15 -17.25 -4.53
CA LEU A 21 7.93 -16.45 -4.49
C LEU A 21 8.01 -15.24 -5.42
N ILE A 22 9.14 -14.51 -5.43
CA ILE A 22 9.37 -13.42 -6.38
C ILE A 22 9.19 -13.91 -7.81
N GLY A 23 9.81 -15.04 -8.18
CA GLY A 23 9.70 -15.59 -9.53
C GLY A 23 8.27 -15.92 -9.94
N ALA A 24 7.47 -16.46 -9.01
CA ALA A 24 6.07 -16.79 -9.28
C ALA A 24 5.18 -15.54 -9.38
N LEU A 25 5.30 -14.60 -8.44
CA LEU A 25 4.49 -13.38 -8.40
C LEU A 25 4.83 -12.40 -9.54
N SER A 26 6.09 -12.37 -10.00
CA SER A 26 6.53 -11.48 -11.09
C SER A 26 5.84 -11.75 -12.42
N ALA A 27 5.22 -12.93 -12.60
CA ALA A 27 4.40 -13.23 -13.77
C ALA A 27 3.08 -12.46 -13.79
N ASP A 28 2.59 -12.05 -12.59
CA ASP A 28 1.32 -11.34 -12.43
C ASP A 28 1.51 -9.83 -12.19
N GLY A 29 2.68 -9.39 -11.73
CA GLY A 29 2.99 -7.96 -11.56
C GLY A 29 4.29 -7.67 -10.83
N PRO A 30 4.66 -6.39 -10.71
CA PRO A 30 5.90 -5.98 -10.04
C PRO A 30 5.93 -6.40 -8.58
N VAL A 31 7.08 -6.94 -8.15
CA VAL A 31 7.32 -7.39 -6.77
C VAL A 31 8.39 -6.52 -6.11
N GLY A 32 8.10 -6.01 -4.92
CA GLY A 32 9.05 -5.32 -4.06
C GLY A 32 9.40 -6.16 -2.84
N VAL A 33 10.60 -5.98 -2.30
CA VAL A 33 11.04 -6.67 -1.07
C VAL A 33 11.60 -5.67 -0.09
N VAL A 34 11.12 -5.71 1.14
CA VAL A 34 11.69 -4.96 2.26
C VAL A 34 12.21 -5.95 3.28
N LYS A 35 13.49 -5.84 3.63
CA LYS A 35 14.12 -6.71 4.60
C LYS A 35 14.50 -5.95 5.86
N HIS A 36 14.04 -6.44 7.00
CA HIS A 36 14.49 -5.96 8.31
C HIS A 36 15.88 -6.53 8.62
N LEU A 37 16.86 -5.66 8.70
CA LEU A 37 18.27 -6.06 8.94
C LEU A 37 18.57 -6.32 10.41
N GLY A 38 17.68 -5.93 11.33
CA GLY A 38 17.88 -6.07 12.77
C GLY A 38 19.07 -5.25 13.26
N HIS A 39 20.04 -5.96 13.86
CA HIS A 39 21.26 -5.33 14.38
C HIS A 39 22.40 -5.27 13.33
N HIS A 40 22.17 -5.71 12.09
CA HIS A 40 23.15 -5.64 11.02
C HIS A 40 22.95 -4.35 10.24
N GLY A 41 23.96 -3.48 10.22
CA GLY A 41 23.95 -2.28 9.37
C GLY A 41 23.95 -2.64 7.88
N PHE A 42 23.30 -1.81 7.08
CA PHE A 42 23.48 -1.83 5.64
C PHE A 42 24.79 -1.07 5.31
N PHE A 43 25.73 -1.75 4.66
CA PHE A 43 26.98 -1.11 4.28
C PHE A 43 26.82 -0.36 2.97
N ILE A 44 27.04 0.94 3.02
CA ILE A 44 27.19 1.80 1.87
C ILE A 44 28.69 1.88 1.58
N GLU A 45 29.10 1.78 0.32
CA GLU A 45 30.52 1.78 -0.07
C GLU A 45 31.15 3.15 0.27
N PRO A 46 32.16 3.18 1.17
CA PRO A 46 32.83 4.44 1.53
C PRO A 46 33.55 5.07 0.34
N GLY A 47 33.62 6.40 0.31
CA GLY A 47 34.36 7.14 -0.72
C GLY A 47 33.64 7.32 -2.04
N LYS A 48 32.36 6.93 -2.14
CA LYS A 48 31.50 7.29 -3.28
C LYS A 48 30.79 8.61 -3.01
N ASP A 49 30.57 9.40 -4.06
CA ASP A 49 29.89 10.68 -3.94
C ASP A 49 28.49 10.56 -3.33
N THR A 50 27.72 9.53 -3.72
CA THR A 50 26.40 9.24 -3.16
C THR A 50 26.45 8.95 -1.66
N THR A 51 27.49 8.29 -1.18
CA THR A 51 27.72 8.06 0.26
C THR A 51 28.08 9.35 0.96
N ALA A 52 28.98 10.17 0.38
CA ALA A 52 29.37 11.46 0.94
C ALA A 52 28.16 12.43 1.03
N TYR A 53 27.26 12.43 0.05
CA TYR A 53 26.02 13.22 0.12
C TYR A 53 25.10 12.77 1.26
N TYR A 54 24.93 11.47 1.44
CA TYR A 54 24.16 10.91 2.54
C TYR A 54 24.77 11.27 3.90
N GLU A 55 26.09 11.13 4.04
CA GLU A 55 26.84 11.51 5.27
C GLU A 55 26.83 13.01 5.54
N SER A 56 26.54 13.84 4.53
CA SER A 56 26.35 15.29 4.63
C SER A 56 24.91 15.71 4.86
N ASP A 57 24.10 14.86 5.47
CA ASP A 57 22.70 15.09 5.84
C ASP A 57 21.74 15.29 4.65
N ALA A 58 22.08 14.81 3.45
CA ALA A 58 21.09 14.73 2.39
C ALA A 58 19.95 13.76 2.80
N ALA A 59 18.72 14.23 2.82
CA ALA A 59 17.56 13.39 3.16
C ALA A 59 17.45 12.16 2.26
N ILE A 60 17.79 12.32 0.98
CA ILE A 60 17.84 11.23 -0.03
C ILE A 60 19.05 11.49 -0.92
N SER A 61 19.85 10.45 -1.12
CA SER A 61 20.90 10.40 -2.15
C SER A 61 20.54 9.33 -3.18
N CYS A 62 20.65 9.63 -4.46
CA CYS A 62 20.34 8.71 -5.54
C CYS A 62 21.51 8.61 -6.50
N GLY A 63 21.98 7.39 -6.73
CA GLY A 63 22.89 7.05 -7.81
C GLY A 63 22.14 6.35 -8.95
N ILE A 64 22.40 6.76 -10.19
CA ILE A 64 21.79 6.17 -11.39
C ILE A 64 22.92 5.74 -12.33
N ASP A 65 22.90 4.50 -12.76
CA ASP A 65 23.76 3.98 -13.81
C ASP A 65 22.93 3.51 -15.03
N GLU A 66 23.54 2.86 -16.00
CA GLU A 66 22.85 2.42 -17.23
C GLU A 66 21.83 1.29 -16.99
N GLU A 67 21.87 0.61 -15.84
CA GLU A 67 21.05 -0.58 -15.56
C GLU A 67 20.10 -0.39 -14.38
N LYS A 68 20.46 0.44 -13.40
CA LYS A 68 19.73 0.54 -12.12
C LYS A 68 19.89 1.90 -11.45
N SER A 69 19.00 2.15 -10.50
CA SER A 69 19.13 3.26 -9.54
C SER A 69 19.24 2.71 -8.12
N VAL A 70 20.03 3.40 -7.29
CA VAL A 70 20.16 3.11 -5.85
C VAL A 70 19.78 4.36 -5.07
N PHE A 71 18.82 4.23 -4.19
CA PHE A 71 18.39 5.30 -3.27
C PHE A 71 18.90 4.99 -1.87
N ILE A 72 19.48 5.98 -1.22
CA ILE A 72 19.90 5.93 0.18
C ILE A 72 19.10 7.02 0.89
N MET A 73 18.30 6.62 1.87
CA MET A 73 17.38 7.52 2.59
C MET A 73 17.69 7.47 4.07
N GLN A 74 17.50 8.60 4.76
CA GLN A 74 17.59 8.64 6.22
C GLN A 74 16.33 8.10 6.92
N GLU A 75 15.24 7.93 6.16
CA GLU A 75 13.99 7.37 6.65
C GLU A 75 14.13 5.86 6.93
N THR A 76 13.71 5.43 8.12
CA THR A 76 13.80 4.04 8.58
C THR A 76 12.42 3.43 8.90
N ASP A 77 11.33 4.18 8.72
CA ASP A 77 9.98 3.67 8.96
C ASP A 77 9.53 2.71 7.85
N LEU A 78 8.89 1.61 8.28
CA LEU A 78 8.37 0.61 7.34
C LEU A 78 7.22 1.16 6.49
N ASN A 79 6.36 2.02 7.06
CA ASN A 79 5.24 2.57 6.30
C ASN A 79 5.74 3.46 5.15
N ALA A 80 6.77 4.28 5.40
CA ALA A 80 7.40 5.08 4.34
C ALA A 80 7.99 4.18 3.22
N ALA A 81 8.62 3.06 3.58
CA ALA A 81 9.11 2.09 2.59
C ALA A 81 7.96 1.46 1.78
N LEU A 82 6.83 1.12 2.43
CA LEU A 82 5.64 0.59 1.77
C LEU A 82 4.99 1.62 0.83
N GLU A 83 4.93 2.89 1.24
CA GLU A 83 4.44 3.99 0.39
C GLU A 83 5.29 4.14 -0.88
N ILE A 84 6.61 4.11 -0.75
CA ILE A 84 7.53 4.17 -1.89
C ILE A 84 7.25 3.01 -2.86
N LEU A 85 7.12 1.79 -2.37
CA LEU A 85 6.82 0.63 -3.20
C LEU A 85 5.45 0.75 -3.88
N CYS A 86 4.42 1.15 -3.13
CA CYS A 86 3.08 1.33 -3.65
C CYS A 86 3.04 2.42 -4.73
N ASN A 87 3.68 3.56 -4.48
CA ASN A 87 3.80 4.67 -5.41
C ASN A 87 4.62 4.31 -6.66
N ALA A 88 5.57 3.38 -6.56
CA ALA A 88 6.30 2.83 -7.70
C ALA A 88 5.48 1.84 -8.54
N GLY A 89 4.26 1.46 -8.10
CA GLY A 89 3.38 0.53 -8.81
C GLY A 89 3.67 -0.94 -8.50
N VAL A 90 4.33 -1.22 -7.39
CA VAL A 90 4.53 -2.59 -6.89
C VAL A 90 3.17 -3.21 -6.57
N ARG A 91 2.94 -4.44 -7.04
CA ARG A 91 1.70 -5.19 -6.81
C ARG A 91 1.79 -6.07 -5.57
N TYR A 92 2.99 -6.59 -5.28
CA TYR A 92 3.26 -7.48 -4.15
C TYR A 92 4.47 -6.98 -3.36
N ALA A 93 4.29 -6.60 -2.11
CA ALA A 93 5.36 -6.25 -1.18
C ALA A 93 5.66 -7.43 -0.27
N ILE A 94 6.86 -7.99 -0.35
CA ILE A 94 7.33 -9.08 0.52
C ILE A 94 8.15 -8.47 1.64
N LEU A 95 7.73 -8.69 2.89
CA LEU A 95 8.42 -8.22 4.09
C LEU A 95 9.20 -9.37 4.72
N GLU A 96 10.53 -9.35 4.66
CA GLU A 96 11.36 -10.34 5.38
C GLU A 96 11.68 -9.84 6.79
N GLY A 97 11.11 -10.48 7.79
CA GLY A 97 11.30 -10.12 9.20
C GLY A 97 10.18 -9.24 9.76
N PHE A 98 10.53 -8.11 10.38
CA PHE A 98 9.57 -7.17 11.01
C PHE A 98 8.65 -7.84 12.04
N LYS A 99 9.18 -8.69 12.91
CA LYS A 99 8.42 -9.55 13.86
C LYS A 99 7.51 -8.77 14.80
N THR A 100 7.82 -7.51 15.06
CA THR A 100 7.05 -6.60 15.92
C THR A 100 5.83 -5.98 15.22
N ARG A 101 5.74 -6.07 13.89
CA ARG A 101 4.59 -5.63 13.10
C ARG A 101 3.61 -6.78 12.94
N VAL A 102 2.31 -6.49 13.00
CA VAL A 102 1.25 -7.51 13.04
C VAL A 102 0.50 -7.54 11.71
N PHE A 103 1.20 -7.98 10.65
CA PHE A 103 0.57 -8.31 9.37
C PHE A 103 0.18 -9.80 9.30
N PRO A 104 -0.79 -10.18 8.45
CA PRO A 104 -0.97 -11.56 8.05
C PRO A 104 0.34 -12.14 7.49
N ARG A 105 0.80 -13.26 8.03
CA ARG A 105 2.17 -13.72 7.79
C ARG A 105 2.31 -15.18 7.47
N ILE A 106 3.41 -15.47 6.78
CA ILE A 106 3.94 -16.81 6.55
C ILE A 106 5.02 -17.10 7.57
N VAL A 107 4.95 -18.25 8.19
CA VAL A 107 6.00 -18.75 9.08
C VAL A 107 6.82 -19.82 8.38
N ILE A 108 8.14 -19.64 8.31
CA ILE A 108 9.10 -20.65 7.85
C ILE A 108 9.84 -21.22 9.05
N GLY A 109 9.71 -22.53 9.25
CA GLY A 109 10.22 -23.24 10.45
C GLY A 109 9.16 -23.34 11.55
N ASP A 110 9.61 -23.60 12.79
CA ASP A 110 8.76 -24.01 13.90
C ASP A 110 8.54 -22.92 14.97
N ILE A 111 8.73 -21.65 14.61
CA ILE A 111 8.45 -20.55 15.54
C ILE A 111 6.95 -20.29 15.64
N GLU A 112 6.47 -19.98 16.85
CA GLU A 112 5.10 -19.54 17.06
C GLU A 112 4.98 -18.03 16.80
N CYS A 113 3.96 -17.64 16.04
CA CYS A 113 3.66 -16.25 15.72
C CYS A 113 2.14 -16.04 15.61
N GLU A 114 1.67 -14.91 16.09
CA GLU A 114 0.31 -14.42 15.86
C GLU A 114 0.08 -14.10 14.36
N ASN A 115 -1.18 -14.06 13.94
CA ASN A 115 -1.60 -13.78 12.56
C ASN A 115 -0.91 -14.67 11.50
N THR A 116 -0.62 -15.93 11.86
CA THR A 116 -0.06 -16.89 10.90
C THR A 116 -1.14 -17.35 9.94
N VAL A 117 -1.00 -16.98 8.67
CA VAL A 117 -1.86 -17.43 7.57
C VAL A 117 -1.45 -18.82 7.09
N LEU A 118 -0.15 -19.01 6.89
CA LEU A 118 0.43 -20.27 6.40
C LEU A 118 1.72 -20.60 7.15
N ARG A 119 1.97 -21.90 7.35
CA ARG A 119 3.21 -22.41 7.95
C ARG A 119 3.91 -23.35 6.97
N ASN A 120 5.19 -23.09 6.69
CA ASN A 120 6.00 -23.85 5.74
C ASN A 120 5.27 -24.16 4.41
N PRO A 121 4.59 -23.18 3.77
CA PRO A 121 3.82 -23.44 2.57
C PRO A 121 4.72 -23.69 1.36
N SER A 122 4.18 -24.36 0.37
CA SER A 122 4.66 -24.25 -1.01
C SER A 122 4.33 -22.86 -1.58
N VAL A 123 4.91 -22.51 -2.70
CA VAL A 123 4.53 -21.27 -3.42
C VAL A 123 3.09 -21.34 -3.89
N ASP A 124 2.64 -22.51 -4.37
CA ASP A 124 1.27 -22.71 -4.85
C ASP A 124 0.23 -22.57 -3.73
N ASP A 125 0.53 -23.04 -2.51
CA ASP A 125 -0.34 -22.83 -1.34
C ASP A 125 -0.50 -21.33 -1.03
N LEU A 126 0.58 -20.57 -1.18
CA LEU A 126 0.52 -19.12 -0.97
C LEU A 126 -0.29 -18.42 -2.06
N LEU A 127 -0.07 -18.77 -3.32
CA LEU A 127 -0.81 -18.16 -4.43
C LEU A 127 -2.32 -18.41 -4.29
N ALA A 128 -2.72 -19.59 -3.80
CA ALA A 128 -4.12 -19.93 -3.51
C ALA A 128 -4.71 -19.18 -2.30
N ALA A 129 -3.88 -18.57 -1.46
CA ALA A 129 -4.28 -17.88 -0.24
C ALA A 129 -4.00 -16.36 -0.28
N LEU A 130 -3.76 -15.77 -1.46
CA LEU A 130 -3.39 -14.35 -1.60
C LEU A 130 -4.47 -13.39 -1.08
N ASP A 131 -5.73 -13.78 -1.14
CA ASP A 131 -6.88 -13.03 -0.61
C ASP A 131 -6.86 -12.87 0.92
N ARG A 132 -6.12 -13.71 1.62
CA ARG A 132 -5.98 -13.68 3.08
C ARG A 132 -4.92 -12.69 3.56
N PHE A 133 -4.21 -12.05 2.65
CA PHE A 133 -3.18 -11.05 2.95
C PHE A 133 -3.76 -9.64 2.78
N GLU A 134 -3.25 -8.73 3.61
CA GLU A 134 -3.72 -7.34 3.66
C GLU A 134 -3.35 -6.56 2.41
N ASP A 135 -4.24 -5.68 1.98
CA ASP A 135 -3.96 -4.71 0.93
C ASP A 135 -3.50 -3.38 1.51
N PHE A 136 -2.49 -2.81 0.88
CA PHE A 136 -1.96 -1.50 1.20
C PHE A 136 -2.19 -0.54 0.03
N TYR A 137 -2.74 0.62 0.32
CA TYR A 137 -3.07 1.62 -0.68
C TYR A 137 -2.46 2.98 -0.32
N THR A 138 -2.09 3.71 -1.37
CA THR A 138 -1.79 5.13 -1.33
C THR A 138 -2.63 5.82 -2.41
N MET A 139 -2.84 7.12 -2.29
CA MET A 139 -3.57 7.87 -3.31
C MET A 139 -2.87 7.79 -4.68
N GLU A 140 -1.55 7.94 -4.71
CA GLU A 140 -0.77 7.83 -5.95
C GLU A 140 -0.83 6.42 -6.53
N GLY A 141 -0.81 5.38 -5.68
CA GLY A 141 -0.98 3.99 -6.08
C GLY A 141 -2.32 3.75 -6.77
N LEU A 142 -3.41 4.28 -6.22
CA LEU A 142 -4.75 4.17 -6.80
C LEU A 142 -4.87 4.91 -8.15
N VAL A 143 -4.28 6.09 -8.26
CA VAL A 143 -4.23 6.84 -9.54
C VAL A 143 -3.44 6.07 -10.59
N ARG A 144 -2.32 5.45 -10.21
CA ARG A 144 -1.52 4.63 -11.10
C ARG A 144 -2.27 3.38 -11.56
N GLU A 145 -3.01 2.76 -10.66
CA GLU A 145 -3.88 1.62 -10.93
C GLU A 145 -4.97 1.97 -11.96
N LEU A 146 -5.68 3.10 -11.75
CA LEU A 146 -6.65 3.61 -12.70
C LEU A 146 -6.06 3.82 -14.10
N LYS A 147 -4.91 4.48 -14.19
CA LYS A 147 -4.25 4.77 -15.48
C LYS A 147 -3.74 3.50 -16.19
N ARG A 148 -3.48 2.43 -15.44
CA ARG A 148 -3.08 1.13 -16.01
C ARG A 148 -4.27 0.33 -16.49
N ASP A 149 -5.37 0.34 -15.73
CA ASP A 149 -6.49 -0.58 -15.91
C ASP A 149 -7.61 -0.01 -16.81
N CYS A 150 -7.62 1.33 -17.01
CA CYS A 150 -8.61 2.01 -17.84
C CYS A 150 -8.02 2.48 -19.17
N ASP A 151 -8.87 2.62 -20.18
CA ASP A 151 -8.49 3.30 -21.41
C ASP A 151 -8.36 4.80 -21.15
N ILE A 152 -7.12 5.30 -21.17
CA ILE A 152 -6.81 6.72 -20.92
C ILE A 152 -6.86 7.59 -22.19
N SER A 153 -7.17 7.03 -23.35
CA SER A 153 -7.14 7.78 -24.63
C SER A 153 -8.13 8.94 -24.67
N HIS A 154 -9.22 8.84 -23.91
CA HIS A 154 -10.24 9.87 -23.77
C HIS A 154 -10.20 10.59 -22.40
N ALA A 155 -9.22 10.28 -21.55
CA ALA A 155 -9.12 10.86 -20.23
C ALA A 155 -8.60 12.31 -20.29
N GLY A 156 -9.43 13.24 -19.85
CA GLY A 156 -9.08 14.66 -19.72
C GLY A 156 -8.83 15.09 -18.27
N ALA A 157 -9.26 14.30 -17.28
CA ALA A 157 -9.13 14.64 -15.88
C ALA A 157 -8.91 13.43 -14.96
N VAL A 158 -8.08 13.60 -13.93
CA VAL A 158 -8.03 12.76 -12.75
C VAL A 158 -8.38 13.63 -11.55
N LEU A 159 -9.39 13.24 -10.80
CA LEU A 159 -9.74 13.89 -9.55
C LEU A 159 -9.45 12.92 -8.39
N THR A 160 -8.82 13.45 -7.35
CA THR A 160 -8.56 12.70 -6.11
C THR A 160 -9.19 13.41 -4.93
N PHE A 161 -9.74 12.63 -4.00
CA PHE A 161 -10.20 13.11 -2.70
C PHE A 161 -9.59 12.24 -1.61
N ASN A 162 -9.01 12.89 -0.62
CA ASN A 162 -8.50 12.25 0.58
C ASN A 162 -9.26 12.77 1.80
N GLY A 163 -9.95 11.87 2.51
CA GLY A 163 -10.54 12.14 3.81
C GLY A 163 -9.52 11.86 4.92
N ILE A 164 -9.50 12.71 5.93
CA ILE A 164 -8.65 12.54 7.12
C ILE A 164 -9.50 12.45 8.39
N VAL A 165 -8.99 11.76 9.41
CA VAL A 165 -9.60 11.74 10.75
C VAL A 165 -9.49 13.12 11.38
N ARG A 166 -10.64 13.74 11.69
CA ARG A 166 -10.66 15.06 12.33
C ARG A 166 -10.34 14.93 13.82
N GLU A 167 -9.46 15.77 14.34
CA GLU A 167 -9.26 15.89 15.78
C GLU A 167 -10.44 16.58 16.47
N TRP A 168 -11.04 17.57 15.81
CA TRP A 168 -12.15 18.34 16.38
C TRP A 168 -13.37 18.34 15.47
N THR A 169 -14.54 18.03 16.05
CA THR A 169 -15.86 18.17 15.40
C THR A 169 -16.73 19.03 16.30
N GLY A 170 -16.83 20.32 15.98
CA GLY A 170 -17.39 21.30 16.91
C GLY A 170 -16.53 21.42 18.18
N GLU A 171 -17.10 21.10 19.35
CA GLU A 171 -16.41 21.11 20.64
C GLU A 171 -15.92 19.70 21.08
N GLU A 172 -16.27 18.67 20.33
CA GLU A 172 -15.86 17.29 20.61
C GLU A 172 -14.49 16.95 20.03
N ARG A 173 -13.63 16.40 20.88
CA ARG A 173 -12.31 15.93 20.49
C ARG A 173 -12.33 14.44 20.22
N THR A 174 -11.84 14.05 19.05
CA THR A 174 -11.62 12.67 18.62
C THR A 174 -10.16 12.33 18.70
N ASP A 175 -9.80 11.33 19.51
CA ASP A 175 -8.44 10.79 19.56
C ASP A 175 -8.19 9.80 18.43
N HIS A 176 -9.12 8.86 18.26
CA HIS A 176 -9.09 7.86 17.19
C HIS A 176 -10.50 7.43 16.79
N LEU A 177 -10.59 6.82 15.61
CA LEU A 177 -11.78 6.11 15.12
C LEU A 177 -11.41 4.66 14.84
N GLU A 178 -12.37 3.74 14.98
CA GLU A 178 -12.20 2.33 14.63
C GLU A 178 -13.16 1.96 13.49
N PHE A 179 -12.63 1.26 12.49
CA PHE A 179 -13.36 0.83 11.31
C PHE A 179 -13.13 -0.66 11.05
N ASP A 180 -14.17 -1.36 10.71
CA ASP A 180 -14.15 -2.78 10.40
C ASP A 180 -14.31 -3.09 8.89
N GLU A 181 -14.41 -4.36 8.55
CA GLU A 181 -14.51 -4.85 7.17
C GLU A 181 -15.86 -4.53 6.49
N SER A 182 -16.88 -4.09 7.24
CA SER A 182 -18.21 -3.75 6.68
C SER A 182 -18.15 -2.59 5.68
N LEU A 183 -17.09 -1.79 5.76
CA LEU A 183 -16.87 -0.65 4.86
C LEU A 183 -16.36 -1.04 3.47
N ASP A 184 -15.85 -2.26 3.27
CA ASP A 184 -15.43 -2.73 1.96
C ASP A 184 -16.63 -2.80 0.99
N ASP A 185 -17.76 -3.36 1.45
CA ASP A 185 -19.00 -3.41 0.66
C ASP A 185 -19.53 -2.02 0.32
N LEU A 186 -19.39 -1.06 1.23
CA LEU A 186 -19.78 0.33 0.99
C LEU A 186 -18.86 0.97 -0.06
N ALA A 187 -17.55 0.81 0.07
CA ALA A 187 -16.57 1.35 -0.87
C ALA A 187 -16.79 0.80 -2.28
N GLU A 188 -17.00 -0.51 -2.42
CA GLU A 188 -17.29 -1.15 -3.71
C GLU A 188 -18.61 -0.66 -4.32
N ARG A 189 -19.67 -0.48 -3.53
CA ARG A 189 -20.94 0.07 -4.03
C ARG A 189 -20.76 1.49 -4.53
N VAL A 190 -20.09 2.33 -3.76
CA VAL A 190 -19.83 3.73 -4.13
C VAL A 190 -18.95 3.79 -5.37
N GLN A 191 -17.95 2.94 -5.50
CA GLN A 191 -17.11 2.86 -6.70
C GLN A 191 -17.95 2.54 -7.95
N ARG A 192 -18.81 1.51 -7.89
CA ARG A 192 -19.70 1.14 -9.01
C ARG A 192 -20.66 2.27 -9.41
N GLU A 193 -21.16 3.03 -8.42
CA GLU A 193 -22.04 4.17 -8.68
C GLU A 193 -21.28 5.30 -9.38
N ILE A 194 -20.06 5.61 -8.97
CA ILE A 194 -19.19 6.57 -9.65
C ILE A 194 -18.95 6.14 -11.09
N GLU A 195 -18.61 4.88 -11.31
CA GLU A 195 -18.33 4.31 -12.64
C GLU A 195 -19.57 4.28 -13.55
N SER A 196 -20.78 4.38 -13.00
CA SER A 196 -22.03 4.50 -13.76
C SER A 196 -22.33 5.92 -14.27
N VAL A 197 -21.59 6.92 -13.83
CA VAL A 197 -21.77 8.32 -14.26
C VAL A 197 -21.22 8.49 -15.69
N PRO A 198 -22.03 9.00 -16.63
CA PRO A 198 -21.55 9.27 -18.00
C PRO A 198 -20.32 10.18 -18.00
N GLY A 199 -19.32 9.82 -18.80
CA GLY A 199 -18.04 10.55 -18.87
C GLY A 199 -17.03 10.15 -17.80
N VAL A 200 -17.39 9.30 -16.83
CA VAL A 200 -16.43 8.65 -15.92
C VAL A 200 -15.87 7.40 -16.59
N LEU A 201 -14.55 7.31 -16.68
CA LEU A 201 -13.82 6.20 -17.32
C LEU A 201 -13.41 5.12 -16.33
N GLY A 202 -13.33 5.47 -15.06
CA GLY A 202 -13.04 4.54 -13.97
C GLY A 202 -12.91 5.23 -12.62
N ALA A 203 -13.06 4.45 -11.55
CA ALA A 203 -12.90 4.93 -10.19
C ALA A 203 -12.17 3.92 -9.32
N ARG A 204 -11.59 4.40 -8.23
CA ARG A 204 -11.11 3.61 -7.11
C ARG A 204 -11.56 4.28 -5.82
N VAL A 205 -12.17 3.49 -4.97
CA VAL A 205 -12.61 3.93 -3.64
C VAL A 205 -12.03 2.97 -2.63
N TYR A 206 -11.32 3.50 -1.66
CA TYR A 206 -10.76 2.72 -0.58
C TYR A 206 -10.99 3.41 0.76
N HIS A 207 -11.42 2.66 1.75
CA HIS A 207 -11.55 3.11 3.13
C HIS A 207 -10.59 2.31 4.01
N ARG A 208 -9.76 3.00 4.80
CA ARG A 208 -8.84 2.33 5.73
C ARG A 208 -9.60 1.70 6.88
N LYS A 209 -9.10 0.56 7.35
CA LYS A 209 -9.65 -0.24 8.46
C LYS A 209 -8.77 -0.18 9.68
N GLY A 210 -9.32 -0.65 10.81
CA GLY A 210 -8.63 -0.66 12.10
C GLY A 210 -8.72 0.69 12.81
N ARG A 211 -7.78 0.91 13.72
CA ARG A 211 -7.71 2.13 14.51
C ARG A 211 -6.92 3.20 13.77
N LEU A 212 -7.56 4.34 13.54
CA LEU A 212 -6.99 5.50 12.87
C LEU A 212 -7.02 6.69 13.81
N TYR A 213 -5.90 7.37 13.97
CA TYR A 213 -5.74 8.52 14.83
C TYR A 213 -6.02 9.83 14.12
N ALA A 214 -6.28 10.88 14.90
CA ALA A 214 -6.49 12.23 14.38
C ALA A 214 -5.34 12.66 13.46
N GLY A 215 -5.68 13.18 12.27
CA GLY A 215 -4.75 13.56 11.23
C GLY A 215 -4.37 12.45 10.25
N GLU A 216 -4.67 11.18 10.54
CA GLU A 216 -4.42 10.10 9.59
C GLU A 216 -5.45 10.06 8.45
N ASP A 217 -4.98 9.60 7.30
CA ASP A 217 -5.83 9.35 6.14
C ASP A 217 -6.85 8.25 6.44
N ILE A 218 -8.08 8.44 5.96
CA ILE A 218 -9.19 7.51 6.23
C ILE A 218 -9.81 6.96 4.95
N THR A 219 -10.01 7.82 3.95
CA THR A 219 -10.71 7.46 2.72
C THR A 219 -10.00 8.03 1.52
N TYR A 220 -9.75 7.18 0.54
CA TYR A 220 -9.22 7.57 -0.76
C TYR A 220 -10.29 7.39 -1.83
N VAL A 221 -10.51 8.42 -2.65
CA VAL A 221 -11.33 8.35 -3.86
C VAL A 221 -10.49 8.89 -5.01
N ALA A 222 -10.32 8.10 -6.06
CA ALA A 222 -9.67 8.52 -7.29
C ALA A 222 -10.61 8.25 -8.45
N ILE A 223 -10.83 9.25 -9.30
CA ILE A 223 -11.77 9.23 -10.43
C ILE A 223 -11.05 9.66 -11.68
N LEU A 224 -11.14 8.85 -12.74
CA LEU A 224 -10.70 9.15 -14.08
C LEU A 224 -11.92 9.50 -14.93
N ALA A 225 -11.92 10.65 -15.63
CA ALA A 225 -13.04 11.12 -16.42
C ALA A 225 -12.59 11.82 -17.71
N GLU A 226 -13.52 11.92 -18.67
CA GLU A 226 -13.29 12.65 -19.92
C GLU A 226 -13.09 14.15 -19.65
N HIS A 227 -13.86 14.72 -18.71
CA HIS A 227 -13.75 16.12 -18.32
C HIS A 227 -13.83 16.29 -16.80
N GLY A 228 -13.37 17.44 -16.30
CA GLY A 228 -13.34 17.72 -14.89
C GLY A 228 -14.72 17.86 -14.24
N GLN A 229 -15.74 18.29 -14.97
CA GLN A 229 -17.10 18.51 -14.44
C GLN A 229 -17.73 17.18 -13.99
N GLU A 230 -17.62 16.13 -14.78
CA GLU A 230 -18.11 14.79 -14.46
C GLU A 230 -17.38 14.22 -13.23
N ALA A 231 -16.05 14.41 -13.18
CA ALA A 231 -15.25 13.99 -12.04
C ALA A 231 -15.68 14.68 -10.73
N PHE A 232 -15.89 16.00 -10.75
CA PHE A 232 -16.37 16.74 -9.57
C PHE A 232 -17.78 16.34 -9.14
N ALA A 233 -18.70 16.17 -10.08
CA ALA A 233 -20.07 15.75 -9.76
C ALA A 233 -20.10 14.34 -9.15
N ALA A 234 -19.35 13.41 -9.73
CA ALA A 234 -19.22 12.04 -9.24
C ALA A 234 -18.58 12.01 -7.85
N ALA A 235 -17.50 12.78 -7.62
CA ALA A 235 -16.85 12.85 -6.31
C ALA A 235 -17.77 13.41 -5.21
N ALA A 236 -18.51 14.49 -5.49
CA ALA A 236 -19.45 15.07 -4.52
C ALA A 236 -20.50 14.05 -4.10
N SER A 237 -21.11 13.32 -5.06
CA SER A 237 -22.06 12.25 -4.78
C SER A 237 -21.44 11.12 -3.95
N ALA A 238 -20.24 10.69 -4.31
CA ALA A 238 -19.52 9.63 -3.60
C ALA A 238 -19.25 9.98 -2.14
N ILE A 239 -18.71 11.18 -1.89
CA ILE A 239 -18.39 11.66 -0.54
C ILE A 239 -19.63 11.73 0.34
N ASP A 240 -20.77 12.22 -0.19
CA ASP A 240 -22.03 12.27 0.53
C ASP A 240 -22.56 10.88 0.89
N ARG A 241 -22.38 9.90 0.02
CA ARG A 241 -22.79 8.50 0.28
C ARG A 241 -21.90 7.82 1.30
N LEU A 242 -20.59 7.99 1.18
CA LEU A 242 -19.64 7.46 2.16
C LEU A 242 -19.96 8.02 3.56
N LYS A 243 -20.18 9.33 3.69
CA LYS A 243 -20.56 9.96 4.96
C LYS A 243 -21.87 9.40 5.54
N ARG A 244 -22.89 9.21 4.72
CA ARG A 244 -24.19 8.64 5.18
C ARG A 244 -24.05 7.18 5.60
N GLY A 245 -23.23 6.41 4.91
CA GLY A 245 -22.95 5.03 5.26
C GLY A 245 -22.16 4.89 6.57
N LEU A 246 -21.24 5.81 6.83
CA LEU A 246 -20.45 5.86 8.08
C LEU A 246 -21.28 6.30 9.32
N HIS A 247 -22.35 7.09 9.13
CA HIS A 247 -23.23 7.53 10.23
C HIS A 247 -24.42 6.59 10.48
N GLY A 248 -24.56 5.55 9.70
CA GLY A 248 -25.63 4.54 9.82
C GLY A 248 -25.20 3.23 10.49
N VAL A 249 -23.97 3.20 11.03
CA VAL A 249 -23.41 2.06 11.77
C VAL A 249 -23.28 2.46 13.23
#